data_becf4ed681680e56b993e19b951f94fe
#
_entry.id   becf4ed681680e56b993e19b951f94fe
#
_cell.length_a   1.000
_cell.length_b   1.000
_cell.length_c   1.000
_cell.angle_alpha   90.00
_cell.angle_beta   90.00
_cell.angle_gamma   90.00
#
_symmetry.space_group_name_H-M   'P 1'
#
loop_
_entity.id
_entity.type
_entity.pdbx_description
1 polymer ?
#
loop_
_entity_poly.entity_id
_entity_poly.type
_entity_poly.pdbx_seq_one_letter_code
_entity_poly.pdbx_strand_id
1 'polypeptide(L)'
;MIVDFQFYMTLKTLLLFLIVSTLDAICILLGSFLGHSISSVGIFVGAIIGGIVGVAAAVWLASRLRLLERASYGATFVGGLIGFVVAAVIAVKNLRGPVIPMAAVGLIGLGALLGKLVSQRRAA
;
A
#
# COMPACT_ATOMS: atom_id res chain seq x y z
N MET A 1 -21.49 5.00 -23.38
CA MET A 1 -20.45 6.00 -22.99
C MET A 1 -20.22 6.08 -21.50
N ILE A 2 -21.26 6.27 -20.69
CA ILE A 2 -21.12 6.37 -19.22
C ILE A 2 -20.61 5.05 -18.59
N VAL A 3 -21.09 3.90 -19.08
CA VAL A 3 -20.70 2.57 -18.61
C VAL A 3 -19.21 2.28 -18.91
N ASP A 4 -18.71 2.65 -20.11
CA ASP A 4 -17.30 2.46 -20.48
C ASP A 4 -16.36 3.33 -19.63
N PHE A 5 -16.78 4.56 -19.35
CA PHE A 5 -16.02 5.47 -18.48
C PHE A 5 -15.93 4.94 -17.03
N GLN A 6 -17.04 4.45 -16.47
CA GLN A 6 -17.05 3.84 -15.14
C GLN A 6 -16.22 2.56 -15.10
N PHE A 7 -16.32 1.72 -16.13
CA PHE A 7 -15.52 0.51 -16.23
C PHE A 7 -14.02 0.83 -16.27
N TYR A 8 -13.63 1.84 -17.05
CA TYR A 8 -12.24 2.30 -17.16
C TYR A 8 -11.71 2.84 -15.84
N MET A 9 -12.50 3.63 -15.12
CA MET A 9 -12.14 4.15 -13.79
C MET A 9 -12.02 3.03 -12.76
N THR A 10 -12.91 2.06 -12.78
CA THR A 10 -12.88 0.89 -11.89
C THR A 10 -11.65 0.03 -12.17
N LEU A 11 -11.31 -0.19 -13.44
CA LEU A 11 -10.14 -0.94 -13.85
C LEU A 11 -8.85 -0.27 -13.38
N LYS A 12 -8.73 1.05 -13.54
CA LYS A 12 -7.57 1.82 -13.03
C LYS A 12 -7.43 1.70 -11.51
N THR A 13 -8.53 1.80 -10.79
CA THR A 13 -8.56 1.68 -9.33
C THR A 13 -8.14 0.28 -8.89
N LEU A 14 -8.63 -0.75 -9.56
CA LEU A 14 -8.26 -2.14 -9.28
C LEU A 14 -6.77 -2.39 -9.56
N LEU A 15 -6.26 -1.90 -10.69
CA LEU A 15 -4.83 -2.00 -11.02
C LEU A 15 -3.96 -1.28 -9.99
N LEU A 16 -4.35 -0.10 -9.57
CA LEU A 16 -3.65 0.64 -8.53
C LEU A 16 -3.60 -0.16 -7.22
N PHE A 17 -4.73 -0.71 -6.80
CA PHE A 17 -4.81 -1.55 -5.60
C PHE A 17 -3.86 -2.76 -5.69
N LEU A 18 -3.89 -3.48 -6.80
CA LEU A 18 -3.04 -4.65 -7.02
C LEU A 18 -1.55 -4.28 -7.02
N ILE A 19 -1.18 -3.21 -7.70
CA ILE A 19 0.21 -2.73 -7.76
C ILE A 19 0.72 -2.34 -6.39
N VAL A 20 -0.03 -1.52 -5.66
CA VAL A 20 0.35 -1.08 -4.31
C VAL A 20 0.49 -2.27 -3.38
N SER A 21 -0.50 -3.15 -3.34
CA SER A 21 -0.49 -4.32 -2.46
C SER A 21 0.66 -5.28 -2.78
N THR A 22 0.91 -5.55 -4.05
CA THR A 22 1.97 -6.49 -4.47
C THR A 22 3.36 -5.92 -4.19
N LEU A 23 3.62 -4.68 -4.57
CA LEU A 23 4.91 -4.01 -4.35
C LEU A 23 5.21 -3.89 -2.87
N ASP A 24 4.24 -3.48 -2.08
CA ASP A 24 4.41 -3.32 -0.66
C ASP A 24 4.70 -4.66 0.03
N ALA A 25 3.97 -5.71 -0.33
CA ALA A 25 4.22 -7.06 0.17
C ALA A 25 5.65 -7.54 -0.14
N ILE A 26 6.12 -7.33 -1.37
CA ILE A 26 7.48 -7.70 -1.77
C ILE A 26 8.51 -6.91 -0.96
N CYS A 27 8.34 -5.59 -0.81
CA CYS A 27 9.26 -4.75 -0.05
C CYS A 27 9.30 -5.10 1.43
N ILE A 28 8.16 -5.42 2.05
CA ILE A 28 8.09 -5.88 3.44
C ILE A 28 8.85 -7.20 3.62
N LEU A 29 8.63 -8.17 2.71
CA LEU A 29 9.33 -9.45 2.76
C LEU A 29 10.83 -9.30 2.62
N LEU A 30 11.28 -8.50 1.65
CA LEU A 30 12.70 -8.22 1.45
C LEU A 30 13.30 -7.49 2.66
N GLY A 31 12.60 -6.49 3.19
CA GLY A 31 13.02 -5.77 4.38
C GLY A 31 13.13 -6.69 5.60
N SER A 32 12.15 -7.56 5.80
CA SER A 32 12.15 -8.55 6.89
C SER A 32 13.31 -9.54 6.75
N PHE A 33 13.57 -10.02 5.53
CA PHE A 33 14.65 -10.95 5.27
C PHE A 33 16.03 -10.33 5.53
N LEU A 34 16.24 -9.11 5.06
CA LEU A 34 17.48 -8.35 5.33
C LEU A 34 17.63 -8.06 6.82
N GLY A 35 16.55 -7.68 7.50
CA GLY A 35 16.54 -7.42 8.94
C GLY A 35 16.84 -8.66 9.76
N HIS A 36 16.38 -9.82 9.33
CA HIS A 36 16.64 -11.10 10.00
C HIS A 36 18.14 -11.43 10.06
N SER A 37 18.89 -11.03 9.05
CA SER A 37 20.35 -11.24 8.99
C SER A 37 21.11 -10.48 10.08
N ILE A 38 20.48 -9.47 10.69
CA ILE A 38 21.11 -8.62 11.72
C ILE A 38 20.71 -9.08 13.11
N SER A 39 19.42 -9.25 13.40
CA SER A 39 18.90 -9.70 14.70
C SER A 39 17.40 -10.02 14.61
N SER A 40 16.87 -10.64 15.66
CA SER A 40 15.42 -10.89 15.77
C SER A 40 14.60 -9.61 15.78
N VAL A 41 15.10 -8.53 16.38
CA VAL A 41 14.48 -7.20 16.34
C VAL A 41 14.61 -6.58 14.95
N GLY A 42 15.68 -6.90 14.22
CA GLY A 42 15.93 -6.42 12.88
C GLY A 42 14.83 -6.80 11.88
N ILE A 43 14.14 -7.94 12.10
CA ILE A 43 13.00 -8.34 11.26
C ILE A 43 11.90 -7.27 11.27
N PHE A 44 11.55 -6.79 12.45
CA PHE A 44 10.50 -5.76 12.59
C PHE A 44 10.95 -4.41 12.02
N VAL A 45 12.17 -4.00 12.32
CA VAL A 45 12.74 -2.76 11.78
C VAL A 45 12.82 -2.84 10.26
N GLY A 46 13.29 -3.97 9.72
CA GLY A 46 13.35 -4.22 8.29
C GLY A 46 11.99 -4.21 7.62
N ALA A 47 10.98 -4.79 8.25
CA ALA A 47 9.60 -4.78 7.75
C ALA A 47 9.02 -3.35 7.71
N ILE A 48 9.28 -2.54 8.73
CA ILE A 48 8.80 -1.15 8.80
C ILE A 48 9.45 -0.32 7.70
N ILE A 49 10.76 -0.39 7.55
CA ILE A 49 11.49 0.33 6.50
C ILE A 49 11.04 -0.17 5.13
N GLY A 50 10.92 -1.48 4.96
CA GLY A 50 10.45 -2.10 3.72
C GLY A 50 9.05 -1.64 3.34
N GLY A 51 8.13 -1.54 4.32
CA GLY A 51 6.77 -1.05 4.10
C GLY A 51 6.73 0.41 3.65
N ILE A 52 7.49 1.27 4.30
CA ILE A 52 7.55 2.69 3.91
C ILE A 52 8.13 2.84 2.49
N VAL A 53 9.20 2.14 2.18
CA VAL A 53 9.81 2.13 0.85
C VAL A 53 8.85 1.53 -0.18
N GLY A 54 8.12 0.48 0.21
CA GLY A 54 7.13 -0.19 -0.64
C GLY A 54 6.01 0.75 -1.06
N VAL A 55 5.42 1.47 -0.11
CA VAL A 55 4.38 2.47 -0.40
C VAL A 55 4.91 3.58 -1.30
N ALA A 56 6.11 4.10 -1.02
CA ALA A 56 6.74 5.12 -1.85
C ALA A 56 7.00 4.64 -3.28
N ALA A 57 7.55 3.43 -3.43
CA ALA A 57 7.81 2.83 -4.74
C ALA A 57 6.51 2.55 -5.50
N ALA A 58 5.47 2.11 -4.81
CA ALA A 58 4.16 1.84 -5.40
C ALA A 58 3.50 3.13 -5.93
N VAL A 59 3.53 4.20 -5.14
CA VAL A 59 3.02 5.51 -5.57
C VAL A 59 3.82 6.03 -6.76
N TRP A 60 5.14 5.89 -6.74
CA TRP A 60 5.99 6.30 -7.86
C TRP A 60 5.65 5.50 -9.13
N LEU A 61 5.52 4.18 -9.03
CA LEU A 61 5.16 3.33 -10.17
C LEU A 61 3.77 3.65 -10.69
N ALA A 62 2.80 3.83 -9.81
CA ALA A 62 1.44 4.22 -10.19
C ALA A 62 1.42 5.57 -10.92
N SER A 63 2.27 6.50 -10.51
CA SER A 63 2.42 7.79 -11.22
C SER A 63 3.02 7.62 -12.61
N ARG A 64 4.00 6.74 -12.76
CA ARG A 64 4.61 6.41 -14.07
C ARG A 64 3.62 5.76 -15.03
N LEU A 65 2.74 4.93 -14.51
CA LEU A 65 1.69 4.27 -15.29
C LEU A 65 0.46 5.17 -15.53
N ARG A 66 0.51 6.42 -15.09
CA ARG A 66 -0.59 7.38 -15.20
C ARG A 66 -1.89 6.91 -14.53
N LEU A 67 -1.77 6.10 -13.51
CA LEU A 67 -2.90 5.65 -12.69
C LEU A 67 -3.30 6.67 -11.62
N LEU A 68 -2.40 7.60 -11.29
CA LEU A 68 -2.60 8.65 -10.31
C LEU A 68 -2.38 10.03 -10.92
N GLU A 69 -3.24 10.97 -10.55
CA GLU A 69 -3.04 12.40 -10.84
C GLU A 69 -2.03 13.00 -9.84
N ARG A 70 -1.28 14.01 -10.29
CA ARG A 70 -0.29 14.69 -9.45
C ARG A 70 -0.85 15.18 -8.12
N ALA A 71 -2.07 15.71 -8.13
CA ALA A 71 -2.75 16.20 -6.92
C ALA A 71 -3.03 15.09 -5.91
N SER A 72 -3.09 13.82 -6.33
CA SER A 72 -3.43 12.66 -5.49
C SER A 72 -2.20 11.94 -4.90
N TYR A 73 -0.98 12.29 -5.29
CA TYR A 73 0.23 11.57 -4.84
C TYR A 73 0.40 11.61 -3.33
N GLY A 74 0.37 12.79 -2.74
CA GLY A 74 0.53 12.95 -1.31
C GLY A 74 -0.56 12.25 -0.51
N ALA A 75 -1.82 12.41 -0.92
CA ALA A 75 -2.95 11.78 -0.26
C ALA A 75 -2.92 10.26 -0.36
N THR A 76 -2.54 9.70 -1.52
CA THR A 76 -2.39 8.25 -1.71
C THR A 76 -1.24 7.69 -0.88
N PHE A 77 -0.13 8.40 -0.83
CA PHE A 77 1.03 8.03 -0.01
C PHE A 77 0.68 8.02 1.49
N VAL A 78 0.06 9.09 1.98
CA VAL A 78 -0.36 9.19 3.38
C VAL A 78 -1.40 8.12 3.71
N GLY A 79 -2.39 7.90 2.83
CA GLY A 79 -3.39 6.83 2.99
C GLY A 79 -2.74 5.45 3.06
N GLY A 80 -1.77 5.17 2.20
CA GLY A 80 -1.01 3.93 2.22
C GLY A 80 -0.22 3.75 3.52
N LEU A 81 0.43 4.81 4.01
CA LEU A 81 1.15 4.77 5.30
C LEU A 81 0.20 4.53 6.47
N ILE A 82 -0.96 5.19 6.51
CA ILE A 82 -1.96 4.96 7.56
C ILE A 82 -2.43 3.50 7.51
N GLY A 83 -2.75 2.98 6.33
CA GLY A 83 -3.11 1.58 6.15
C GLY A 83 -2.01 0.64 6.62
N PHE A 84 -0.76 0.96 6.33
CA PHE A 84 0.40 0.20 6.80
C PHE A 84 0.51 0.20 8.34
N VAL A 85 0.37 1.34 8.99
CA VAL A 85 0.43 1.45 10.45
C VAL A 85 -0.69 0.62 11.10
N VAL A 86 -1.92 0.73 10.59
CA VAL A 86 -3.06 -0.06 11.08
C VAL A 86 -2.79 -1.56 10.90
N ALA A 87 -2.30 -1.96 9.72
CA ALA A 87 -1.94 -3.34 9.43
C ALA A 87 -0.84 -3.86 10.36
N ALA A 88 0.18 -3.04 10.62
CA ALA A 88 1.27 -3.39 11.53
C ALA A 88 0.78 -3.61 12.97
N VAL A 89 -0.10 -2.74 13.46
CA VAL A 89 -0.70 -2.91 14.81
C VAL A 89 -1.51 -4.20 14.90
N ILE A 90 -2.31 -4.50 13.88
CA ILE A 90 -3.11 -5.74 13.83
C ILE A 90 -2.18 -6.96 13.78
N ALA A 91 -1.14 -6.92 12.95
CA ALA A 91 -0.18 -8.01 12.81
C ALA A 91 0.55 -8.31 14.11
N VAL A 92 1.00 -7.27 14.83
CA VAL A 92 1.69 -7.43 16.12
C VAL A 92 0.79 -8.06 17.19
N LYS A 93 -0.50 -7.70 17.20
CA LYS A 93 -1.48 -8.25 18.17
C LYS A 93 -1.89 -9.68 17.86
N ASN A 94 -1.75 -10.13 16.62
CA ASN A 94 -2.31 -11.40 16.15
C ASN A 94 -1.28 -12.29 15.43
N LEU A 95 -0.09 -12.41 15.97
CA LEU A 95 1.03 -13.15 15.34
C LEU A 95 0.79 -14.65 15.09
N ARG A 96 -0.41 -15.20 15.38
CA ARG A 96 -0.66 -16.63 15.41
C ARG A 96 -1.33 -17.24 14.16
N GLY A 97 -1.55 -16.47 13.09
CA GLY A 97 -2.25 -17.01 11.92
C GLY A 97 -1.70 -16.56 10.58
N PRO A 98 -1.72 -17.44 9.54
CA PRO A 98 -1.22 -17.10 8.20
C PRO A 98 -2.13 -16.13 7.42
N VAL A 99 -3.39 -15.95 7.87
CA VAL A 99 -4.37 -15.05 7.22
C VAL A 99 -4.05 -13.58 7.46
N ILE A 100 -3.33 -13.27 8.53
CA ILE A 100 -3.05 -11.89 8.97
C ILE A 100 -2.11 -11.13 8.03
N PRO A 101 -1.02 -11.70 7.49
CA PRO A 101 -0.20 -11.01 6.51
C PRO A 101 -0.97 -10.63 5.23
N MET A 102 -1.87 -11.50 4.79
CA MET A 102 -2.71 -11.21 3.60
C MET A 102 -3.70 -10.08 3.87
N ALA A 103 -4.34 -10.08 5.05
CA ALA A 103 -5.24 -9.01 5.46
C ALA A 103 -4.49 -7.68 5.61
N ALA A 104 -3.26 -7.71 6.14
CA ALA A 104 -2.41 -6.53 6.29
C ALA A 104 -2.10 -5.88 4.94
N VAL A 105 -1.70 -6.67 3.96
CA VAL A 105 -1.42 -6.18 2.59
C VAL A 105 -2.67 -5.57 1.96
N GLY A 106 -3.83 -6.20 2.15
CA GLY A 106 -5.11 -5.66 1.70
C GLY A 106 -5.45 -4.31 2.33
N LEU A 107 -5.18 -4.14 3.63
CA LEU A 107 -5.41 -2.89 4.35
C LEU A 107 -4.54 -1.74 3.83
N ILE A 108 -3.29 -2.01 3.48
CA ILE A 108 -2.40 -1.00 2.89
C ILE A 108 -2.95 -0.53 1.55
N GLY A 109 -3.36 -1.46 0.70
CA GLY A 109 -3.98 -1.14 -0.59
C GLY A 109 -5.27 -0.33 -0.42
N LEU A 110 -6.13 -0.72 0.52
CA LEU A 110 -7.36 0.04 0.83
C LEU A 110 -7.05 1.44 1.36
N GLY A 111 -6.06 1.58 2.24
CA GLY A 111 -5.62 2.89 2.73
C GLY A 111 -5.17 3.81 1.60
N ALA A 112 -4.39 3.30 0.67
CA ALA A 112 -3.95 4.04 -0.51
C ALA A 112 -5.13 4.48 -1.40
N LEU A 113 -6.09 3.58 -1.62
CA LEU A 113 -7.30 3.90 -2.39
C LEU A 113 -8.17 4.96 -1.71
N LEU A 114 -8.35 4.85 -0.41
CA LEU A 114 -9.09 5.86 0.37
C LEU A 114 -8.42 7.22 0.30
N GLY A 115 -7.09 7.27 0.41
CA GLY A 115 -6.32 8.49 0.23
C GLY A 115 -6.56 9.13 -1.14
N LYS A 116 -6.53 8.34 -2.20
CA LYS A 116 -6.83 8.79 -3.56
C LYS A 116 -8.25 9.34 -3.68
N LEU A 117 -9.25 8.62 -3.16
CA LEU A 117 -10.65 9.02 -3.24
C LEU A 117 -10.92 10.32 -2.47
N VAL A 118 -10.35 10.48 -1.28
CA VAL A 118 -10.46 11.71 -0.49
C VAL A 118 -9.86 12.89 -1.23
N SER A 119 -8.70 12.71 -1.86
CA SER A 119 -8.06 13.75 -2.66
C SER A 119 -8.92 14.17 -3.84
N GLN A 120 -9.53 13.23 -4.55
CA GLN A 120 -10.41 13.53 -5.68
C GLN A 120 -11.66 14.30 -5.25
N ARG A 121 -12.23 13.98 -4.11
CA ARG A 121 -13.37 14.72 -3.56
C ARG A 121 -13.04 16.16 -3.19
N ARG A 122 -11.83 16.41 -2.69
CA ARG A 122 -11.38 17.77 -2.37
C ARG A 122 -11.08 18.60 -3.60
N ALA A 123 -10.68 17.99 -4.69
CA ALA A 123 -10.39 18.68 -5.95
C ALA A 123 -11.66 19.00 -6.77
N ALA A 124 -12.77 18.32 -6.48
CA ALA A 124 -14.08 18.59 -7.07
C ALA A 124 -14.82 19.64 -6.26
#